data_493e10611ecf78723b18dbe16bc134b0
#
_entry.id   493e10611ecf78723b18dbe16bc134b0
#
_cell.length_a   1.000
_cell.length_b   1.000
_cell.length_c   1.000
_cell.angle_alpha   90.00
_cell.angle_beta   90.00
_cell.angle_gamma   90.00
#
_symmetry.space_group_name_H-M   'P 1'
#
loop_
_entity.id
_entity.type
_entity.pdbx_description
1 polymer ?
#
loop_
_entity_poly.entity_id
_entity_poly.type
_entity_poly.pdbx_seq_one_letter_code
_entity_poly.pdbx_strand_id
1 'polypeptide(L)'
;RYEIAGYILSPIATANAILTPNEKRSGCVMVDFGAETTTVAVYRGVLRHLAVIPLGGNNITKDICYQQIEEDDAEALKISYASAYTDDEKYKEEANKEFSIDKCSINAQTLLDIAQARETEILENVKNQIMLSGYNDSLLAGIIITGGAAKIHNMEEAIAQITKIDKIRIAKESLIELQNAPAFLVDGTQYTLIGLLDAGKDNCCKVDPNQSQSNFLDQLKEEEDKKKEEAERQRIAEEQARQQATEEAARKKAEEEEAKRKEELQQRNNMYISLISESKELLGRKKYKEALNKAYEARNLHLSDKEDDVEALINNIERQKSENNTFSKLIRFLKDGAENLTKD
;
A
#
# COMPACT_ATOMS: atom_id res chain seq x y z
N ARG A 1 -8.90 -53.14 -0.68
CA ARG A 1 -9.63 -52.98 -1.94
C ARG A 1 -10.78 -52.04 -1.62
N TYR A 2 -10.88 -50.94 -2.36
CA TYR A 2 -11.98 -49.97 -2.17
C TYR A 2 -13.11 -50.35 -3.11
N GLU A 3 -14.34 -50.21 -2.64
CA GLU A 3 -15.55 -50.34 -3.43
C GLU A 3 -16.07 -48.93 -3.75
N ILE A 4 -16.44 -48.71 -5.02
CA ILE A 4 -16.97 -47.42 -5.47
C ILE A 4 -18.50 -47.46 -5.20
N ALA A 5 -18.99 -46.65 -4.24
CA ALA A 5 -20.38 -46.55 -3.90
C ALA A 5 -21.20 -45.73 -4.93
N GLY A 6 -20.59 -44.77 -5.61
CA GLY A 6 -21.27 -43.95 -6.59
C GLY A 6 -20.37 -42.88 -7.19
N TYR A 7 -20.90 -42.13 -8.18
CA TYR A 7 -20.26 -41.01 -8.81
C TYR A 7 -21.13 -39.75 -8.65
N ILE A 8 -20.54 -38.66 -8.27
CA ILE A 8 -21.20 -37.37 -8.15
C ILE A 8 -20.45 -36.38 -9.05
N LEU A 9 -21.16 -35.73 -9.99
CA LEU A 9 -20.58 -34.67 -10.82
C LEU A 9 -20.46 -33.37 -10.02
N SER A 10 -19.26 -32.87 -9.84
CA SER A 10 -18.99 -31.63 -9.07
C SER A 10 -19.85 -30.45 -9.52
N PRO A 11 -20.06 -30.16 -10.82
CA PRO A 11 -20.88 -29.02 -11.24
C PRO A 11 -22.35 -29.16 -10.81
N ILE A 12 -22.88 -30.41 -10.72
CA ILE A 12 -24.25 -30.64 -10.22
C ILE A 12 -24.29 -30.40 -8.71
N ALA A 13 -23.30 -30.89 -7.99
CA ALA A 13 -23.16 -30.65 -6.55
C ALA A 13 -23.06 -29.15 -6.21
N THR A 14 -22.17 -28.43 -6.91
CA THR A 14 -22.05 -26.98 -6.78
C THR A 14 -23.36 -26.26 -7.06
N ALA A 15 -24.04 -26.62 -8.15
CA ALA A 15 -25.34 -26.05 -8.51
C ALA A 15 -26.43 -26.30 -7.47
N ASN A 16 -26.39 -27.44 -6.77
CA ASN A 16 -27.33 -27.72 -5.68
C ASN A 16 -27.05 -26.86 -4.44
N ALA A 17 -25.79 -26.52 -4.22
CA ALA A 17 -25.38 -25.68 -3.09
C ALA A 17 -25.72 -24.18 -3.30
N ILE A 18 -25.75 -23.69 -4.55
CA ILE A 18 -25.85 -22.24 -4.79
C ILE A 18 -27.01 -21.77 -5.66
N LEU A 19 -27.64 -22.65 -6.45
CA LEU A 19 -28.74 -22.28 -7.35
C LEU A 19 -30.09 -22.58 -6.73
N THR A 20 -30.91 -21.57 -6.61
CA THR A 20 -32.31 -21.76 -6.17
C THR A 20 -33.12 -22.53 -7.20
N PRO A 21 -34.19 -23.25 -6.78
CA PRO A 21 -35.12 -23.93 -7.70
C PRO A 21 -35.73 -22.97 -8.74
N ASN A 22 -35.94 -21.71 -8.39
CA ASN A 22 -36.45 -20.69 -9.29
C ASN A 22 -35.46 -20.31 -10.35
N GLU A 23 -34.19 -20.11 -10.02
CA GLU A 23 -33.11 -19.82 -10.98
C GLU A 23 -32.95 -20.95 -11.99
N LYS A 24 -32.88 -22.22 -11.50
CA LYS A 24 -32.83 -23.41 -12.36
C LYS A 24 -34.02 -23.46 -13.32
N ARG A 25 -35.23 -23.15 -12.84
CA ARG A 25 -36.46 -23.19 -13.66
C ARG A 25 -36.51 -22.06 -14.69
N SER A 26 -36.19 -20.85 -14.26
CA SER A 26 -36.24 -19.64 -15.12
C SER A 26 -35.16 -19.63 -16.21
N GLY A 27 -34.12 -20.39 -16.03
CA GLY A 27 -32.94 -20.40 -16.90
C GLY A 27 -31.81 -19.54 -16.38
N CYS A 28 -30.69 -20.19 -16.10
CA CYS A 28 -29.48 -19.51 -15.63
C CYS A 28 -28.23 -20.22 -16.14
N VAL A 29 -27.13 -19.53 -16.11
CA VAL A 29 -25.78 -20.06 -16.27
C VAL A 29 -25.10 -20.01 -14.91
N MET A 30 -24.55 -21.13 -14.46
CA MET A 30 -23.61 -21.18 -13.37
C MET A 30 -22.20 -21.22 -13.96
N VAL A 31 -21.33 -20.30 -13.53
CA VAL A 31 -19.92 -20.31 -13.90
C VAL A 31 -19.09 -20.43 -12.62
N ASP A 32 -18.33 -21.52 -12.54
CA ASP A 32 -17.40 -21.78 -11.44
C ASP A 32 -15.97 -21.47 -11.91
N PHE A 33 -15.44 -20.35 -11.45
CA PHE A 33 -14.08 -19.88 -11.76
C PHE A 33 -13.09 -20.51 -10.76
N GLY A 34 -12.60 -21.69 -11.10
CA GLY A 34 -11.60 -22.40 -10.32
C GLY A 34 -10.17 -21.91 -10.56
N ALA A 35 -9.21 -22.57 -9.92
CA ALA A 35 -7.79 -22.27 -10.07
C ALA A 35 -7.25 -22.68 -11.47
N GLU A 36 -7.51 -23.92 -11.88
CA GLU A 36 -7.02 -24.48 -13.16
C GLU A 36 -8.08 -24.51 -14.25
N THR A 37 -9.36 -24.46 -13.90
CA THR A 37 -10.46 -24.60 -14.84
C THR A 37 -11.62 -23.68 -14.51
N THR A 38 -12.34 -23.30 -15.57
CA THR A 38 -13.62 -22.59 -15.45
C THR A 38 -14.73 -23.51 -15.97
N THR A 39 -15.71 -23.80 -15.12
CA THR A 39 -16.83 -24.69 -15.46
C THR A 39 -18.06 -23.86 -15.78
N VAL A 40 -18.69 -24.12 -16.92
CA VAL A 40 -19.93 -23.48 -17.39
C VAL A 40 -21.05 -24.50 -17.39
N ALA A 41 -22.11 -24.26 -16.62
CA ALA A 41 -23.28 -25.13 -16.52
C ALA A 41 -24.56 -24.34 -16.79
N VAL A 42 -25.27 -24.65 -17.85
CA VAL A 42 -26.53 -23.99 -18.23
C VAL A 42 -27.71 -24.79 -17.77
N TYR A 43 -28.60 -24.17 -17.01
CA TYR A 43 -29.81 -24.75 -16.48
C TYR A 43 -31.05 -24.13 -17.13
N ARG A 44 -32.01 -24.99 -17.50
CA ARG A 44 -33.36 -24.63 -17.90
C ARG A 44 -34.32 -25.73 -17.44
N GLY A 45 -34.74 -25.62 -16.18
CA GLY A 45 -35.43 -26.72 -15.48
C GLY A 45 -34.45 -27.79 -15.00
N VAL A 46 -33.67 -28.33 -15.92
CA VAL A 46 -32.59 -29.31 -15.67
C VAL A 46 -31.29 -28.81 -16.30
N LEU A 47 -30.17 -29.46 -16.02
CA LEU A 47 -28.90 -29.19 -16.67
C LEU A 47 -29.05 -29.45 -18.19
N ARG A 48 -28.73 -28.46 -19.02
CA ARG A 48 -28.87 -28.51 -20.49
C ARG A 48 -27.52 -28.53 -21.20
N HIS A 49 -26.54 -27.85 -20.64
CA HIS A 49 -25.20 -27.78 -21.19
C HIS A 49 -24.19 -27.76 -20.05
N LEU A 50 -23.07 -28.46 -20.25
CA LEU A 50 -21.96 -28.49 -19.32
C LEU A 50 -20.67 -28.48 -20.12
N ALA A 51 -19.80 -27.55 -19.80
CA ALA A 51 -18.47 -27.45 -20.38
C ALA A 51 -17.44 -27.11 -19.31
N VAL A 52 -16.23 -27.61 -19.49
CA VAL A 52 -15.08 -27.29 -18.67
C VAL A 52 -14.03 -26.65 -19.57
N ILE A 53 -13.69 -25.42 -19.30
CA ILE A 53 -12.67 -24.63 -19.97
C ILE A 53 -11.36 -24.85 -19.21
N PRO A 54 -10.27 -25.30 -19.84
CA PRO A 54 -8.98 -25.58 -19.18
C PRO A 54 -8.20 -24.28 -18.90
N LEU A 55 -8.86 -23.26 -18.40
CA LEU A 55 -8.31 -21.98 -18.00
C LEU A 55 -8.96 -21.57 -16.69
N GLY A 56 -8.18 -20.99 -15.78
CA GLY A 56 -8.64 -20.54 -14.48
C GLY A 56 -7.67 -19.51 -13.86
N GLY A 57 -7.86 -19.18 -12.59
CA GLY A 57 -7.12 -18.14 -11.90
C GLY A 57 -5.59 -18.33 -11.90
N ASN A 58 -5.11 -19.57 -11.90
CA ASN A 58 -3.67 -19.87 -11.96
C ASN A 58 -3.04 -19.47 -13.30
N ASN A 59 -3.80 -19.33 -14.36
CA ASN A 59 -3.27 -18.85 -15.64
C ASN A 59 -2.85 -17.37 -15.52
N ILE A 60 -3.60 -16.56 -14.76
CA ILE A 60 -3.22 -15.17 -14.48
C ILE A 60 -1.94 -15.13 -13.65
N THR A 61 -1.85 -15.96 -12.59
CA THR A 61 -0.65 -16.07 -11.76
C THR A 61 0.57 -16.44 -12.59
N LYS A 62 0.45 -17.44 -13.47
CA LYS A 62 1.54 -17.84 -14.39
C LYS A 62 1.95 -16.70 -15.35
N ASP A 63 0.98 -15.93 -15.84
CA ASP A 63 1.27 -14.78 -16.70
C ASP A 63 2.02 -13.67 -15.95
N ILE A 64 1.69 -13.45 -14.68
CA ILE A 64 2.42 -12.51 -13.81
C ILE A 64 3.86 -13.02 -13.56
N CYS A 65 4.06 -14.32 -13.37
CA CYS A 65 5.40 -14.92 -13.19
C CYS A 65 6.35 -14.65 -14.37
N TYR A 66 5.84 -14.43 -15.59
CA TYR A 66 6.68 -14.02 -16.74
C TYR A 66 7.36 -12.66 -16.53
N GLN A 67 6.92 -11.86 -15.58
CA GLN A 67 7.59 -10.63 -15.14
C GLN A 67 8.76 -10.90 -14.17
N GLN A 68 9.24 -12.14 -14.07
CA GLN A 68 10.31 -12.59 -13.16
C GLN A 68 9.91 -12.48 -11.67
N ILE A 69 8.64 -12.71 -11.39
CA ILE A 69 8.06 -12.70 -10.04
C ILE A 69 7.85 -14.16 -9.61
N GLU A 70 8.16 -14.47 -8.36
CA GLU A 70 7.93 -15.77 -7.73
C GLU A 70 6.42 -16.08 -7.67
N GLU A 71 6.04 -17.36 -7.71
CA GLU A 71 4.63 -17.78 -7.83
C GLU A 71 3.78 -17.31 -6.64
N ASP A 72 4.31 -17.40 -5.43
CA ASP A 72 3.61 -16.95 -4.22
C ASP A 72 3.37 -15.43 -4.23
N ASP A 73 4.36 -14.64 -4.63
CA ASP A 73 4.26 -13.19 -4.77
C ASP A 73 3.30 -12.80 -5.91
N ALA A 74 3.34 -13.53 -7.03
CA ALA A 74 2.45 -13.33 -8.16
C ALA A 74 0.98 -13.60 -7.78
N GLU A 75 0.73 -14.66 -7.01
CA GLU A 75 -0.60 -14.97 -6.47
C GLU A 75 -1.08 -13.89 -5.52
N ALA A 76 -0.23 -13.42 -4.62
CA ALA A 76 -0.53 -12.34 -3.69
C ALA A 76 -0.82 -11.01 -4.40
N LEU A 77 -0.05 -10.65 -5.44
CA LEU A 77 -0.30 -9.49 -6.29
C LEU A 77 -1.64 -9.59 -7.02
N LYS A 78 -1.94 -10.75 -7.60
CA LYS A 78 -3.22 -11.02 -8.26
C LYS A 78 -4.38 -10.82 -7.30
N ILE A 79 -4.36 -11.44 -6.13
CA ILE A 79 -5.43 -11.36 -5.13
C ILE A 79 -5.65 -9.92 -4.66
N SER A 80 -4.57 -9.16 -4.49
CA SER A 80 -4.64 -7.81 -3.89
C SER A 80 -5.00 -6.72 -4.90
N TYR A 81 -4.56 -6.84 -6.16
CA TYR A 81 -4.59 -5.73 -7.10
C TYR A 81 -5.15 -6.05 -8.48
N ALA A 82 -5.26 -7.33 -8.88
CA ALA A 82 -5.77 -7.65 -10.20
C ALA A 82 -7.24 -7.28 -10.35
N SER A 83 -7.60 -6.80 -11.55
CA SER A 83 -8.96 -6.43 -11.91
C SER A 83 -9.32 -7.03 -13.25
N ALA A 84 -10.51 -7.63 -13.35
CA ALA A 84 -11.04 -8.18 -14.59
C ALA A 84 -11.49 -7.08 -15.57
N TYR A 85 -11.83 -5.91 -15.06
CA TYR A 85 -12.22 -4.75 -15.84
C TYR A 85 -11.76 -3.47 -15.12
N THR A 86 -11.25 -2.52 -15.88
CA THR A 86 -10.90 -1.19 -15.39
C THR A 86 -11.39 -0.18 -16.42
N ASP A 87 -12.09 0.86 -15.99
CA ASP A 87 -12.48 1.93 -16.88
C ASP A 87 -11.29 2.81 -17.30
N ASP A 88 -11.42 3.52 -18.42
CA ASP A 88 -10.33 4.29 -19.02
C ASP A 88 -9.80 5.41 -18.10
N GLU A 89 -10.61 5.95 -17.20
CA GLU A 89 -10.20 7.02 -16.27
C GLU A 89 -9.33 6.45 -15.16
N LYS A 90 -9.79 5.40 -14.48
CA LYS A 90 -9.00 4.70 -13.45
C LYS A 90 -7.73 4.09 -14.01
N TYR A 91 -7.80 3.52 -15.21
CA TYR A 91 -6.64 2.96 -15.88
C TYR A 91 -5.52 4.01 -16.07
N LYS A 92 -5.88 5.23 -16.50
CA LYS A 92 -4.92 6.34 -16.65
C LYS A 92 -4.38 6.85 -15.32
N GLU A 93 -5.20 6.87 -14.28
CA GLU A 93 -4.79 7.29 -12.93
C GLU A 93 -3.79 6.29 -12.30
N GLU A 94 -3.93 5.02 -12.62
CA GLU A 94 -3.08 3.96 -12.06
C GLU A 94 -1.83 3.65 -12.89
N ALA A 95 -1.80 4.07 -14.15
CA ALA A 95 -0.73 3.74 -15.10
C ALA A 95 0.70 4.04 -14.62
N ASN A 96 0.87 5.01 -13.72
CA ASN A 96 2.18 5.40 -13.17
C ASN A 96 2.42 4.90 -11.75
N LYS A 97 1.53 4.09 -11.19
CA LYS A 97 1.69 3.52 -9.84
C LYS A 97 2.46 2.21 -9.90
N GLU A 98 3.07 1.84 -8.79
CA GLU A 98 3.62 0.51 -8.57
C GLU A 98 2.78 -0.21 -7.51
N PHE A 99 2.42 -1.44 -7.78
CA PHE A 99 1.86 -2.35 -6.80
C PHE A 99 3.00 -3.17 -6.21
N SER A 100 3.06 -3.23 -4.89
CA SER A 100 4.12 -3.95 -4.19
C SER A 100 3.58 -4.80 -3.05
N ILE A 101 4.17 -5.99 -2.93
CA ILE A 101 3.96 -6.90 -1.81
C ILE A 101 5.34 -7.37 -1.38
N ASP A 102 5.62 -7.23 -0.08
CA ASP A 102 6.91 -7.56 0.52
C ASP A 102 8.10 -6.93 -0.23
N LYS A 103 8.87 -7.74 -0.95
CA LYS A 103 10.06 -7.33 -1.70
C LYS A 103 9.84 -7.22 -3.21
N CYS A 104 8.64 -7.56 -3.66
CA CYS A 104 8.27 -7.60 -5.06
C CYS A 104 7.44 -6.38 -5.45
N SER A 105 7.71 -5.79 -6.61
CA SER A 105 6.90 -4.73 -7.17
C SER A 105 6.67 -4.94 -8.66
N ILE A 106 5.50 -4.52 -9.13
CA ILE A 106 5.12 -4.54 -10.53
C ILE A 106 4.46 -3.21 -10.89
N ASN A 107 4.69 -2.75 -12.12
CA ASN A 107 3.95 -1.60 -12.62
C ASN A 107 2.44 -1.94 -12.67
N ALA A 108 1.60 -1.06 -12.12
CA ALA A 108 0.16 -1.26 -12.01
C ALA A 108 -0.50 -1.51 -13.37
N GLN A 109 -0.11 -0.76 -14.39
CA GLN A 109 -0.63 -0.94 -15.75
C GLN A 109 -0.29 -2.34 -16.28
N THR A 110 0.95 -2.80 -16.11
CA THR A 110 1.37 -4.14 -16.55
C THR A 110 0.55 -5.24 -15.87
N LEU A 111 0.31 -5.14 -14.57
CA LEU A 111 -0.51 -6.12 -13.84
C LEU A 111 -1.95 -6.12 -14.33
N LEU A 112 -2.54 -4.93 -14.51
CA LEU A 112 -3.90 -4.79 -15.00
C LEU A 112 -4.04 -5.33 -16.42
N ASP A 113 -3.10 -5.03 -17.32
CA ASP A 113 -3.09 -5.54 -18.69
C ASP A 113 -3.04 -7.06 -18.74
N ILE A 114 -2.15 -7.69 -17.94
CA ILE A 114 -2.03 -9.13 -17.83
C ILE A 114 -3.35 -9.75 -17.35
N ALA A 115 -3.90 -9.22 -16.23
CA ALA A 115 -5.11 -9.75 -15.65
C ALA A 115 -6.31 -9.62 -16.60
N GLN A 116 -6.52 -8.45 -17.19
CA GLN A 116 -7.64 -8.20 -18.11
C GLN A 116 -7.53 -9.03 -19.39
N ALA A 117 -6.33 -9.17 -19.94
CA ALA A 117 -6.13 -10.00 -21.14
C ALA A 117 -6.52 -11.47 -20.88
N ARG A 118 -6.07 -12.04 -19.76
CA ARG A 118 -6.39 -13.43 -19.42
C ARG A 118 -7.87 -13.60 -19.04
N GLU A 119 -8.43 -12.68 -18.27
CA GLU A 119 -9.85 -12.71 -17.93
C GLU A 119 -10.73 -12.57 -19.19
N THR A 120 -10.38 -11.69 -20.11
CA THR A 120 -11.09 -11.55 -21.38
C THR A 120 -11.09 -12.87 -22.14
N GLU A 121 -9.95 -13.59 -22.23
CA GLU A 121 -9.89 -14.90 -22.87
C GLU A 121 -10.79 -15.92 -22.19
N ILE A 122 -10.78 -15.98 -20.86
CA ILE A 122 -11.65 -16.88 -20.11
C ILE A 122 -13.12 -16.56 -20.36
N LEU A 123 -13.49 -15.27 -20.28
CA LEU A 123 -14.86 -14.80 -20.42
C LEU A 123 -15.40 -14.93 -21.86
N GLU A 124 -14.57 -14.75 -22.87
CA GLU A 124 -14.97 -15.04 -24.27
C GLU A 124 -15.24 -16.54 -24.46
N ASN A 125 -14.44 -17.42 -23.85
CA ASN A 125 -14.71 -18.85 -23.84
C ASN A 125 -16.02 -19.17 -23.08
N VAL A 126 -16.30 -18.55 -21.95
CA VAL A 126 -17.57 -18.66 -21.22
C VAL A 126 -18.74 -18.26 -22.12
N LYS A 127 -18.66 -17.10 -22.75
CA LYS A 127 -19.66 -16.62 -23.73
C LYS A 127 -19.89 -17.60 -24.87
N ASN A 128 -18.81 -18.15 -25.44
CA ASN A 128 -18.92 -19.16 -26.47
C ASN A 128 -19.68 -20.40 -26.01
N GLN A 129 -19.43 -20.88 -24.77
CA GLN A 129 -20.16 -22.01 -24.22
C GLN A 129 -21.65 -21.69 -23.97
N ILE A 130 -21.97 -20.46 -23.55
CA ILE A 130 -23.35 -19.99 -23.44
C ILE A 130 -24.06 -20.01 -24.80
N MET A 131 -23.40 -19.52 -25.84
CA MET A 131 -23.93 -19.53 -27.21
C MET A 131 -24.11 -20.96 -27.75
N LEU A 132 -23.14 -21.84 -27.55
CA LEU A 132 -23.19 -23.25 -27.94
C LEU A 132 -24.31 -24.01 -27.23
N SER A 133 -24.70 -23.59 -26.06
CA SER A 133 -25.83 -24.19 -25.33
C SER A 133 -27.16 -24.04 -26.07
N GLY A 134 -27.31 -23.00 -26.92
CA GLY A 134 -28.56 -22.67 -27.60
C GLY A 134 -29.64 -22.05 -26.70
N TYR A 135 -29.29 -21.67 -25.46
CA TYR A 135 -30.23 -21.09 -24.48
C TYR A 135 -29.96 -19.61 -24.18
N ASN A 136 -29.11 -18.97 -24.92
CA ASN A 136 -28.69 -17.58 -24.69
C ASN A 136 -29.89 -16.64 -24.40
N ASP A 137 -30.93 -16.69 -25.21
CA ASP A 137 -32.12 -15.83 -25.08
C ASP A 137 -33.11 -16.28 -23.99
N SER A 138 -32.79 -17.37 -23.28
CA SER A 138 -33.71 -18.01 -22.28
C SER A 138 -33.18 -17.96 -20.87
N LEU A 139 -32.15 -17.17 -20.60
CA LEU A 139 -31.48 -17.08 -19.30
C LEU A 139 -32.06 -15.97 -18.44
N LEU A 140 -33.34 -16.08 -18.05
CA LEU A 140 -34.04 -15.04 -17.30
C LEU A 140 -33.47 -14.79 -15.90
N ALA A 141 -32.80 -15.77 -15.32
CA ALA A 141 -32.09 -15.61 -14.05
C ALA A 141 -30.64 -15.12 -14.22
N GLY A 142 -30.14 -15.04 -15.46
CA GLY A 142 -28.82 -14.51 -15.77
C GLY A 142 -27.67 -15.44 -15.46
N ILE A 143 -26.56 -14.89 -15.03
CA ILE A 143 -25.31 -15.62 -14.72
C ILE A 143 -25.11 -15.62 -13.21
N ILE A 144 -24.84 -16.78 -12.66
CA ILE A 144 -24.44 -16.96 -11.25
C ILE A 144 -23.00 -17.42 -11.24
N ILE A 145 -22.13 -16.66 -10.59
CA ILE A 145 -20.70 -16.93 -10.51
C ILE A 145 -20.27 -17.40 -9.13
N THR A 146 -19.29 -18.28 -9.12
CA THR A 146 -18.67 -18.86 -7.93
C THR A 146 -17.22 -19.23 -8.19
N GLY A 147 -16.52 -19.72 -7.18
CA GLY A 147 -15.12 -20.11 -7.26
C GLY A 147 -14.16 -19.01 -6.80
N GLY A 148 -12.93 -19.38 -6.55
CA GLY A 148 -11.90 -18.47 -6.01
C GLY A 148 -11.59 -17.31 -6.96
N ALA A 149 -11.45 -17.59 -8.26
CA ALA A 149 -11.12 -16.57 -9.25
C ALA A 149 -12.29 -15.61 -9.54
N ALA A 150 -13.54 -15.96 -9.18
CA ALA A 150 -14.68 -15.05 -9.24
C ALA A 150 -14.55 -13.83 -8.31
N LYS A 151 -13.60 -13.85 -7.36
CA LYS A 151 -13.33 -12.74 -6.42
C LYS A 151 -12.43 -11.64 -6.97
N ILE A 152 -11.90 -11.78 -8.17
CA ILE A 152 -11.12 -10.73 -8.82
C ILE A 152 -11.96 -9.46 -8.94
N HIS A 153 -11.35 -8.29 -8.74
CA HIS A 153 -12.05 -7.01 -8.78
C HIS A 153 -12.76 -6.79 -10.12
N ASN A 154 -13.95 -6.21 -10.07
CA ASN A 154 -14.77 -5.84 -11.23
C ASN A 154 -15.12 -7.02 -12.16
N MET A 155 -15.23 -8.24 -11.61
CA MET A 155 -15.61 -9.43 -12.37
C MET A 155 -17.04 -9.34 -12.94
N GLU A 156 -17.97 -8.78 -12.20
CA GLU A 156 -19.38 -8.64 -12.66
C GLU A 156 -19.45 -7.70 -13.88
N GLU A 157 -18.70 -6.59 -13.85
CA GLU A 157 -18.60 -5.63 -14.94
C GLU A 157 -17.96 -6.26 -16.18
N ALA A 158 -16.88 -7.01 -16.00
CA ALA A 158 -16.21 -7.72 -17.08
C ALA A 158 -17.15 -8.72 -17.77
N ILE A 159 -17.88 -9.51 -16.99
CA ILE A 159 -18.84 -10.49 -17.51
C ILE A 159 -19.96 -9.78 -18.27
N ALA A 160 -20.54 -8.70 -17.72
CA ALA A 160 -21.60 -7.93 -18.38
C ALA A 160 -21.12 -7.35 -19.72
N GLN A 161 -19.92 -6.79 -19.75
CA GLN A 161 -19.32 -6.23 -20.94
C GLN A 161 -19.13 -7.26 -22.06
N ILE A 162 -18.64 -8.45 -21.72
CA ILE A 162 -18.29 -9.49 -22.70
C ILE A 162 -19.53 -10.29 -23.11
N THR A 163 -20.32 -10.75 -22.17
CA THR A 163 -21.47 -11.62 -22.44
C THR A 163 -22.71 -10.87 -22.90
N LYS A 164 -22.81 -9.57 -22.61
CA LYS A 164 -24.00 -8.72 -22.80
C LYS A 164 -25.21 -9.20 -21.98
N ILE A 165 -24.95 -9.88 -20.87
CA ILE A 165 -25.95 -10.28 -19.88
C ILE A 165 -25.72 -9.47 -18.61
N ASP A 166 -26.63 -8.55 -18.30
CA ASP A 166 -26.47 -7.62 -17.18
C ASP A 166 -26.83 -8.24 -15.82
N LYS A 167 -27.63 -9.29 -15.84
CA LYS A 167 -28.06 -9.95 -14.60
C LYS A 167 -27.02 -10.94 -14.14
N ILE A 168 -26.18 -10.49 -13.23
CA ILE A 168 -25.09 -11.28 -12.66
C ILE A 168 -25.23 -11.31 -11.15
N ARG A 169 -24.93 -12.47 -10.55
CA ARG A 169 -24.94 -12.66 -9.10
C ARG A 169 -23.75 -13.50 -8.67
N ILE A 170 -22.98 -12.98 -7.73
CA ILE A 170 -21.97 -13.77 -7.02
C ILE A 170 -22.67 -14.65 -5.97
N ALA A 171 -22.34 -15.93 -5.91
CA ALA A 171 -22.78 -16.80 -4.84
C ALA A 171 -22.08 -16.40 -3.54
N LYS A 172 -22.86 -15.87 -2.58
CA LYS A 172 -22.32 -15.40 -1.28
C LYS A 172 -22.64 -16.36 -0.13
N GLU A 173 -23.66 -17.18 -0.30
CA GLU A 173 -24.14 -18.10 0.73
C GLU A 173 -24.52 -19.42 0.09
N SER A 174 -24.33 -20.51 0.83
CA SER A 174 -24.82 -21.83 0.47
C SER A 174 -26.32 -21.95 0.81
N LEU A 175 -27.07 -22.61 -0.07
CA LEU A 175 -28.45 -23.01 0.21
C LEU A 175 -28.54 -24.21 1.17
N ILE A 176 -27.42 -24.89 1.38
CA ILE A 176 -27.30 -26.03 2.30
C ILE A 176 -26.90 -25.45 3.66
N GLU A 177 -27.74 -25.69 4.67
CA GLU A 177 -27.46 -25.25 6.02
C GLU A 177 -26.30 -26.06 6.62
N LEU A 178 -25.29 -25.39 7.09
CA LEU A 178 -24.13 -25.96 7.74
C LEU A 178 -24.21 -25.68 9.24
N GLN A 179 -24.25 -26.71 10.06
CA GLN A 179 -24.19 -26.56 11.51
C GLN A 179 -22.74 -26.65 11.98
N ASN A 180 -22.29 -25.65 12.76
CA ASN A 180 -20.93 -25.60 13.30
C ASN A 180 -19.82 -25.70 12.24
N ALA A 181 -20.06 -25.13 11.06
CA ALA A 181 -19.08 -25.17 9.99
C ALA A 181 -17.87 -24.29 10.32
N PRO A 182 -16.64 -24.76 10.05
CA PRO A 182 -15.46 -23.92 10.10
C PRO A 182 -15.56 -22.73 9.14
N ALA A 183 -14.91 -21.62 9.46
CA ALA A 183 -14.99 -20.36 8.68
C ALA A 183 -14.60 -20.56 7.20
N PHE A 184 -13.63 -21.41 6.90
CA PHE A 184 -13.19 -21.68 5.53
C PHE A 184 -14.26 -22.36 4.65
N LEU A 185 -15.26 -23.02 5.22
CA LEU A 185 -16.37 -23.59 4.45
C LEU A 185 -17.44 -22.55 4.08
N VAL A 186 -17.48 -21.43 4.79
CA VAL A 186 -18.48 -20.37 4.57
C VAL A 186 -17.92 -19.14 3.86
N ASP A 187 -16.66 -19.15 3.48
CA ASP A 187 -15.98 -18.04 2.79
C ASP A 187 -16.41 -17.83 1.34
N GLY A 188 -17.26 -18.70 0.82
CA GLY A 188 -17.78 -18.63 -0.55
C GLY A 188 -16.93 -19.33 -1.61
N THR A 189 -15.84 -20.00 -1.24
CA THR A 189 -14.98 -20.73 -2.18
C THR A 189 -15.23 -22.23 -2.22
N GLN A 190 -15.91 -22.80 -1.21
CA GLN A 190 -16.01 -24.23 -1.01
C GLN A 190 -17.40 -24.84 -1.35
N TYR A 191 -18.19 -24.17 -2.18
CA TYR A 191 -19.55 -24.65 -2.50
C TYR A 191 -19.56 -26.01 -3.18
N THR A 192 -18.56 -26.34 -3.98
CA THR A 192 -18.39 -27.66 -4.57
C THR A 192 -18.21 -28.71 -3.50
N LEU A 193 -17.39 -28.47 -2.48
CA LEU A 193 -17.19 -29.38 -1.36
C LEU A 193 -18.48 -29.56 -0.55
N ILE A 194 -19.18 -28.48 -0.24
CA ILE A 194 -20.47 -28.50 0.47
C ILE A 194 -21.49 -29.31 -0.31
N GLY A 195 -21.61 -29.05 -1.60
CA GLY A 195 -22.56 -29.80 -2.44
C GLY A 195 -22.20 -31.26 -2.60
N LEU A 196 -20.93 -31.64 -2.63
CA LEU A 196 -20.47 -33.02 -2.65
C LEU A 196 -20.77 -33.75 -1.31
N LEU A 197 -20.57 -33.07 -0.19
CA LEU A 197 -20.90 -33.60 1.14
C LEU A 197 -22.42 -33.85 1.30
N ASP A 198 -23.24 -32.90 0.84
CA ASP A 198 -24.72 -33.05 0.88
C ASP A 198 -25.22 -34.19 -0.04
N ALA A 199 -24.60 -34.33 -1.22
CA ALA A 199 -24.96 -35.37 -2.17
C ALA A 199 -24.47 -36.76 -1.77
N GLY A 200 -23.52 -36.87 -0.85
CA GLY A 200 -23.00 -38.13 -0.32
C GLY A 200 -24.04 -38.82 0.57
N LYS A 201 -24.52 -40.02 0.17
CA LYS A 201 -25.54 -40.77 0.91
C LYS A 201 -24.94 -41.80 1.85
N ASP A 202 -23.76 -42.28 1.55
CA ASP A 202 -23.12 -43.36 2.28
C ASP A 202 -21.93 -42.81 3.11
N ASN A 203 -21.96 -43.07 4.41
CA ASN A 203 -20.81 -42.78 5.25
C ASN A 203 -19.75 -43.88 5.04
N CYS A 204 -18.77 -43.59 4.20
CA CYS A 204 -17.66 -44.51 3.90
C CYS A 204 -16.61 -44.59 5.01
N CYS A 205 -16.69 -43.75 6.04
CA CYS A 205 -15.86 -43.83 7.23
C CYS A 205 -16.51 -44.80 8.23
N LYS A 206 -15.78 -45.83 8.65
CA LYS A 206 -16.15 -46.60 9.82
C LYS A 206 -16.07 -45.70 11.04
N VAL A 207 -17.20 -45.19 11.48
CA VAL A 207 -17.25 -44.42 12.72
C VAL A 207 -17.04 -45.43 13.85
N ASP A 208 -15.87 -45.39 14.50
CA ASP A 208 -15.69 -46.07 15.78
C ASP A 208 -16.64 -45.37 16.77
N PRO A 209 -17.64 -46.11 17.36
CA PRO A 209 -18.65 -45.47 18.22
C PRO A 209 -18.06 -44.72 19.42
N ASN A 210 -16.78 -44.92 19.73
CA ASN A 210 -16.05 -44.24 20.79
C ASN A 210 -15.15 -43.05 20.31
N GLN A 211 -14.99 -42.83 19.01
CA GLN A 211 -14.40 -41.60 18.46
C GLN A 211 -15.53 -40.65 18.12
N SER A 212 -15.93 -39.88 19.12
CA SER A 212 -16.88 -38.82 18.94
C SER A 212 -16.40 -37.84 17.83
N GLN A 213 -17.33 -37.43 16.97
CA GLN A 213 -17.13 -36.40 15.94
C GLN A 213 -16.49 -35.09 16.46
N SER A 214 -16.38 -34.94 17.80
CA SER A 214 -15.71 -33.82 18.48
C SER A 214 -14.23 -33.71 18.14
N ASN A 215 -13.48 -34.80 17.98
CA ASN A 215 -12.03 -34.74 17.83
C ASN A 215 -11.53 -34.12 16.52
N PHE A 216 -12.21 -34.31 15.40
CA PHE A 216 -11.78 -33.72 14.11
C PHE A 216 -12.14 -32.23 14.02
N LEU A 217 -13.35 -31.88 14.45
CA LEU A 217 -13.76 -30.46 14.50
C LEU A 217 -13.02 -29.68 15.56
N ASP A 218 -12.65 -30.32 16.67
CA ASP A 218 -11.84 -29.71 17.73
C ASP A 218 -10.39 -29.55 17.27
N GLN A 219 -9.80 -30.49 16.51
CA GLN A 219 -8.48 -30.34 15.88
C GLN A 219 -8.46 -29.23 14.83
N LEU A 220 -9.51 -29.12 13.99
CA LEU A 220 -9.61 -28.01 13.02
C LEU A 220 -9.76 -26.66 13.70
N LYS A 221 -10.51 -26.58 14.80
CA LYS A 221 -10.62 -25.35 15.60
C LYS A 221 -9.29 -24.99 16.27
N GLU A 222 -8.58 -25.98 16.82
CA GLU A 222 -7.26 -25.75 17.39
C GLU A 222 -6.22 -25.30 16.37
N GLU A 223 -6.27 -25.81 15.13
CA GLU A 223 -5.41 -25.32 14.04
C GLU A 223 -5.78 -23.91 13.58
N GLU A 224 -7.08 -23.60 13.51
CA GLU A 224 -7.57 -22.27 13.16
C GLU A 224 -7.24 -21.24 14.24
N ASP A 225 -7.38 -21.62 15.50
CA ASP A 225 -7.03 -20.76 16.64
C ASP A 225 -5.50 -20.54 16.71
N LYS A 226 -4.68 -21.56 16.42
CA LYS A 226 -3.22 -21.42 16.30
C LYS A 226 -2.84 -20.48 15.17
N LYS A 227 -3.47 -20.58 13.99
CA LYS A 227 -3.23 -19.66 12.86
C LYS A 227 -3.63 -18.23 13.20
N LYS A 228 -4.75 -18.03 13.90
CA LYS A 228 -5.17 -16.70 14.37
C LYS A 228 -4.19 -16.12 15.38
N GLU A 229 -3.73 -16.95 16.33
CA GLU A 229 -2.75 -16.53 17.33
C GLU A 229 -1.38 -16.18 16.70
N GLU A 230 -0.98 -16.93 15.69
CA GLU A 230 0.26 -16.71 14.94
C GLU A 230 0.16 -15.42 14.08
N ALA A 231 -0.97 -15.20 13.41
CA ALA A 231 -1.24 -13.97 12.66
C ALA A 231 -1.33 -12.74 13.58
N GLU A 232 -1.90 -12.87 14.78
CA GLU A 232 -1.94 -11.81 15.79
C GLU A 232 -0.54 -11.48 16.32
N ARG A 233 0.28 -12.50 16.57
CA ARG A 233 1.70 -12.32 16.97
C ARG A 233 2.51 -11.62 15.89
N GLN A 234 2.30 -11.98 14.60
CA GLN A 234 2.96 -11.31 13.48
C GLN A 234 2.54 -9.83 13.39
N ARG A 235 1.25 -9.53 13.50
CA ARG A 235 0.76 -8.13 13.50
C ARG A 235 1.34 -7.31 14.65
N ILE A 236 1.40 -7.88 15.86
CA ILE A 236 2.00 -7.20 17.01
C ILE A 236 3.50 -6.97 16.79
N ALA A 237 4.21 -7.95 16.22
CA ALA A 237 5.64 -7.82 15.91
C ALA A 237 5.88 -6.75 14.82
N GLU A 238 5.07 -6.70 13.77
CA GLU A 238 5.14 -5.66 12.73
C GLU A 238 4.83 -4.27 13.27
N GLU A 239 3.82 -4.16 14.14
CA GLU A 239 3.49 -2.87 14.75
C GLU A 239 4.61 -2.37 15.67
N GLN A 240 5.24 -3.27 16.44
CA GLN A 240 6.40 -2.94 17.26
C GLN A 240 7.62 -2.55 16.41
N ALA A 241 7.88 -3.26 15.32
CA ALA A 241 8.96 -2.92 14.39
C ALA A 241 8.71 -1.56 13.72
N ARG A 242 7.47 -1.26 13.34
CA ARG A 242 7.08 0.04 12.79
C ARG A 242 7.22 1.18 13.79
N GLN A 243 6.87 0.94 15.06
CA GLN A 243 7.07 1.92 16.13
C GLN A 243 8.55 2.19 16.38
N GLN A 244 9.38 1.14 16.44
CA GLN A 244 10.83 1.28 16.59
C GLN A 244 11.47 2.02 15.42
N ALA A 245 11.06 1.73 14.18
CA ALA A 245 11.55 2.43 12.99
C ALA A 245 11.17 3.92 12.98
N THR A 246 9.95 4.27 13.43
CA THR A 246 9.53 5.67 13.55
C THR A 246 10.28 6.41 14.65
N GLU A 247 10.56 5.76 15.75
CA GLU A 247 11.31 6.33 16.87
C GLU A 247 12.79 6.56 16.50
N GLU A 248 13.40 5.59 15.81
CA GLU A 248 14.76 5.73 15.30
C GLU A 248 14.88 6.83 14.23
N ALA A 249 13.89 6.93 13.33
CA ALA A 249 13.84 8.01 12.34
C ALA A 249 13.66 9.39 12.98
N ALA A 250 12.85 9.50 14.04
CA ALA A 250 12.68 10.73 14.79
C ALA A 250 13.97 11.11 15.54
N ARG A 251 14.66 10.15 16.14
CA ARG A 251 15.95 10.35 16.79
C ARG A 251 17.03 10.83 15.82
N LYS A 252 17.15 10.20 14.64
CA LYS A 252 18.11 10.64 13.61
C LYS A 252 17.83 12.07 13.13
N LYS A 253 16.55 12.43 12.94
CA LYS A 253 16.18 13.82 12.59
C LYS A 253 16.54 14.82 13.67
N ALA A 254 16.33 14.47 14.95
CA ALA A 254 16.71 15.34 16.06
C ALA A 254 18.23 15.51 16.17
N GLU A 255 19.01 14.46 15.97
CA GLU A 255 20.48 14.50 15.94
C GLU A 255 21.01 15.34 14.76
N GLU A 256 20.39 15.24 13.58
CA GLU A 256 20.74 16.08 12.43
C GLU A 256 20.41 17.56 12.68
N GLU A 257 19.27 17.85 13.30
CA GLU A 257 18.87 19.24 13.60
C GLU A 257 19.79 19.86 14.66
N GLU A 258 20.17 19.08 15.66
CA GLU A 258 21.14 19.53 16.67
C GLU A 258 22.53 19.76 16.08
N ALA A 259 22.97 18.87 15.17
CA ALA A 259 24.24 19.04 14.46
C ALA A 259 24.23 20.32 13.60
N LYS A 260 23.17 20.61 12.86
CA LYS A 260 23.00 21.84 12.09
C LYS A 260 23.04 23.09 12.96
N ARG A 261 22.32 23.06 14.11
CA ARG A 261 22.36 24.18 15.07
C ARG A 261 23.75 24.44 15.62
N LYS A 262 24.52 23.38 15.92
CA LYS A 262 25.90 23.50 16.38
C LYS A 262 26.80 24.09 15.31
N GLU A 263 26.63 23.67 14.07
CA GLU A 263 27.40 24.18 12.92
C GLU A 263 27.08 25.66 12.66
N GLU A 264 25.82 26.06 12.65
CA GLU A 264 25.39 27.44 12.51
C GLU A 264 25.94 28.33 13.62
N LEU A 265 25.90 27.86 14.87
CA LEU A 265 26.47 28.61 15.99
C LEU A 265 27.97 28.75 15.85
N GLN A 266 28.66 27.72 15.39
CA GLN A 266 30.11 27.75 15.16
C GLN A 266 30.49 28.72 14.02
N GLN A 267 29.72 28.76 12.94
CA GLN A 267 29.90 29.71 11.84
C GLN A 267 29.69 31.18 12.32
N ARG A 268 28.65 31.43 13.11
CA ARG A 268 28.40 32.77 13.71
C ARG A 268 29.50 33.17 14.67
N ASN A 269 30.02 32.25 15.46
CA ASN A 269 31.18 32.50 16.33
C ASN A 269 32.45 32.86 15.56
N ASN A 270 32.72 32.11 14.48
CA ASN A 270 33.91 32.40 13.63
C ASN A 270 33.77 33.74 12.94
N MET A 271 32.59 34.11 12.46
CA MET A 271 32.31 35.39 11.85
C MET A 271 32.46 36.54 12.88
N TYR A 272 32.01 36.36 14.11
CA TYR A 272 32.19 37.26 15.22
C TYR A 272 33.68 37.53 15.47
N ILE A 273 34.49 36.49 15.60
CA ILE A 273 35.93 36.61 15.86
C ILE A 273 36.62 37.40 14.73
N SER A 274 36.27 37.14 13.49
CA SER A 274 36.81 37.88 12.32
C SER A 274 36.44 39.36 12.40
N LEU A 275 35.16 39.70 12.63
CA LEU A 275 34.68 41.07 12.69
C LEU A 275 35.31 41.85 13.86
N ILE A 276 35.46 41.24 15.02
CA ILE A 276 36.16 41.88 16.17
C ILE A 276 37.64 42.09 15.89
N SER A 277 38.31 41.15 15.24
CA SER A 277 39.72 41.29 14.82
C SER A 277 39.91 42.43 13.85
N GLU A 278 39.06 42.49 12.79
CA GLU A 278 39.06 43.58 11.81
C GLU A 278 38.77 44.93 12.47
N SER A 279 37.80 45.02 13.37
CA SER A 279 37.46 46.22 14.11
C SER A 279 38.65 46.73 14.94
N LYS A 280 39.35 45.85 15.67
CA LYS A 280 40.55 46.20 16.45
C LYS A 280 41.71 46.66 15.59
N GLU A 281 41.91 46.01 14.43
CA GLU A 281 42.96 46.42 13.47
C GLU A 281 42.66 47.81 12.89
N LEU A 282 41.42 48.08 12.49
CA LEU A 282 40.97 49.37 12.00
C LEU A 282 41.10 50.47 13.05
N LEU A 283 40.82 50.13 14.33
CA LEU A 283 41.05 51.05 15.45
C LEU A 283 42.51 51.40 15.61
N GLY A 284 43.43 50.42 15.51
CA GLY A 284 44.89 50.65 15.53
C GLY A 284 45.34 51.56 14.39
N ARG A 285 44.70 51.49 13.23
CA ARG A 285 44.95 52.37 12.08
C ARG A 285 44.26 53.75 12.15
N LYS A 286 43.57 54.06 13.28
CA LYS A 286 42.79 55.27 13.53
C LYS A 286 41.62 55.51 12.57
N LYS A 287 41.12 54.43 11.94
CA LYS A 287 39.95 54.45 11.06
C LYS A 287 38.64 54.21 11.85
N TYR A 288 38.33 55.13 12.73
CA TYR A 288 37.26 54.98 13.75
C TYR A 288 35.88 54.67 13.17
N LYS A 289 35.51 55.26 12.01
CA LYS A 289 34.18 54.97 11.38
C LYS A 289 34.08 53.55 10.87
N GLU A 290 35.12 53.04 10.21
CA GLU A 290 35.17 51.70 9.68
C GLU A 290 35.21 50.66 10.84
N ALA A 291 36.00 50.95 11.89
CA ALA A 291 36.08 50.15 13.08
C ALA A 291 34.72 50.01 13.79
N LEU A 292 33.96 51.10 13.94
CA LEU A 292 32.61 51.11 14.51
C LEU A 292 31.64 50.26 13.69
N ASN A 293 31.66 50.38 12.36
CA ASN A 293 30.80 49.59 11.50
C ASN A 293 31.03 48.10 11.71
N LYS A 294 32.30 47.67 11.79
CA LYS A 294 32.64 46.25 12.03
C LYS A 294 32.23 45.77 13.43
N ALA A 295 32.34 46.62 14.44
CA ALA A 295 31.87 46.30 15.77
C ALA A 295 30.32 46.18 15.84
N TYR A 296 29.59 47.05 15.13
CA TYR A 296 28.13 46.92 15.01
C TYR A 296 27.69 45.68 14.19
N GLU A 297 28.41 45.32 13.12
CA GLU A 297 28.19 44.06 12.40
C GLU A 297 28.35 42.85 13.34
N ALA A 298 29.40 42.86 14.20
CA ALA A 298 29.61 41.79 15.19
C ALA A 298 28.48 41.73 16.22
N ARG A 299 27.98 42.91 16.71
CA ARG A 299 26.83 42.97 17.63
C ARG A 299 25.56 42.38 17.02
N ASN A 300 25.32 42.62 15.74
CA ASN A 300 24.13 42.11 15.04
C ASN A 300 24.11 40.58 14.86
N LEU A 301 25.18 39.89 15.19
CA LEU A 301 25.19 38.42 15.24
C LEU A 301 24.43 37.84 16.46
N HIS A 302 24.07 38.70 17.42
CA HIS A 302 23.27 38.32 18.61
C HIS A 302 23.83 37.09 19.34
N LEU A 303 25.10 37.12 19.69
CA LEU A 303 25.75 36.11 20.53
C LEU A 303 25.70 36.60 21.99
N SER A 304 24.72 36.11 22.76
CA SER A 304 24.39 36.56 24.09
C SER A 304 25.56 36.51 25.10
N ASP A 305 26.47 35.57 24.90
CA ASP A 305 27.68 35.42 25.72
C ASP A 305 28.79 36.40 25.41
N LYS A 306 28.64 37.22 24.34
CA LYS A 306 29.67 38.16 23.83
C LYS A 306 29.17 39.58 23.59
N GLU A 307 27.93 39.87 23.99
CA GLU A 307 27.35 41.22 23.84
C GLU A 307 28.11 42.25 24.66
N ASP A 308 28.48 41.95 25.89
CA ASP A 308 29.25 42.87 26.76
C ASP A 308 30.62 43.20 26.18
N ASP A 309 31.32 42.25 25.57
CA ASP A 309 32.61 42.43 24.98
C ASP A 309 32.55 43.38 23.76
N VAL A 310 31.51 43.24 22.93
CA VAL A 310 31.27 44.12 21.79
C VAL A 310 30.92 45.52 22.22
N GLU A 311 30.07 45.68 23.20
CA GLU A 311 29.70 47.00 23.74
C GLU A 311 30.90 47.73 24.35
N ALA A 312 31.72 47.00 25.11
CA ALA A 312 32.98 47.55 25.61
C ALA A 312 33.90 48.03 24.50
N LEU A 313 33.98 47.27 23.40
CA LEU A 313 34.77 47.66 22.21
C LEU A 313 34.18 48.89 21.52
N ILE A 314 32.89 48.97 21.32
CA ILE A 314 32.18 50.11 20.73
C ILE A 314 32.44 51.38 21.56
N ASN A 315 32.25 51.31 22.86
CA ASN A 315 32.44 52.41 23.79
C ASN A 315 33.92 52.91 23.77
N ASN A 316 34.89 52.01 23.69
CA ASN A 316 36.31 52.35 23.54
C ASN A 316 36.61 53.08 22.22
N ILE A 317 36.06 52.62 21.12
CA ILE A 317 36.24 53.24 19.79
C ILE A 317 35.63 54.65 19.77
N GLU A 318 34.42 54.81 20.38
CA GLU A 318 33.76 56.13 20.47
C GLU A 318 34.55 57.12 21.31
N ARG A 319 35.07 56.65 22.45
CA ARG A 319 35.92 57.48 23.30
C ARG A 319 37.18 57.96 22.58
N GLN A 320 37.92 57.03 21.96
CA GLN A 320 39.12 57.38 21.21
C GLN A 320 38.82 58.29 20.01
N LYS A 321 37.69 58.11 19.34
CA LYS A 321 37.23 58.99 18.26
C LYS A 321 36.95 60.40 18.76
N SER A 322 36.35 60.57 19.95
CA SER A 322 36.06 61.85 20.55
C SER A 322 37.33 62.55 21.02
N GLU A 323 38.23 61.82 21.68
CA GLU A 323 39.55 62.33 22.09
C GLU A 323 40.41 62.84 20.90
N ASN A 324 40.49 62.08 19.80
CA ASN A 324 41.22 62.44 18.61
C ASN A 324 40.61 63.67 17.89
N ASN A 325 39.29 63.81 17.94
CA ASN A 325 38.57 64.93 17.36
C ASN A 325 38.82 66.23 18.17
N THR A 326 38.89 66.08 19.50
CA THR A 326 39.19 67.20 20.43
C THR A 326 40.62 67.63 20.30
N PHE A 327 41.59 66.68 20.19
CA PHE A 327 42.98 66.94 19.99
C PHE A 327 43.25 67.56 18.63
N SER A 328 42.57 67.13 17.57
CA SER A 328 42.67 67.74 16.24
C SER A 328 42.14 69.20 16.21
N LYS A 329 41.05 69.46 16.99
CA LYS A 329 40.57 70.84 17.14
C LYS A 329 41.52 71.71 17.93
N LEU A 330 42.19 71.21 18.96
CA LEU A 330 43.16 71.90 19.78
C LEU A 330 44.38 72.18 18.93
N ILE A 331 44.93 71.30 18.14
CA ILE A 331 46.04 71.49 17.21
C ILE A 331 45.69 72.57 16.17
N ARG A 332 44.45 72.54 15.65
CA ARG A 332 43.96 73.51 14.67
C ARG A 332 43.92 74.92 15.31
N PHE A 333 43.39 75.01 16.54
CA PHE A 333 43.32 76.24 17.31
C PHE A 333 44.75 76.80 17.60
N LEU A 334 45.71 75.92 17.97
CA LEU A 334 47.10 76.32 18.22
C LEU A 334 47.82 76.73 16.91
N LYS A 335 47.52 76.14 15.79
CA LYS A 335 48.04 76.53 14.46
C LYS A 335 47.50 77.90 14.03
N ASP A 336 46.17 78.05 14.15
CA ASP A 336 45.49 79.30 13.81
C ASP A 336 45.96 80.45 14.75
N GLY A 337 46.27 80.15 16.01
CA GLY A 337 46.88 81.12 16.97
C GLY A 337 48.35 81.46 16.67
N ALA A 338 49.11 80.48 16.19
CA ALA A 338 50.49 80.71 15.82
C ALA A 338 50.65 81.51 14.48
N GLU A 339 49.73 81.33 13.53
CA GLU A 339 49.72 82.12 12.27
C GLU A 339 49.28 83.59 12.49
N ASN A 340 48.48 83.83 13.52
CA ASN A 340 48.07 85.16 13.91
C ASN A 340 49.20 85.95 14.67
N LEU A 341 50.20 85.28 15.28
CA LEU A 341 51.33 85.88 15.99
C LEU A 341 52.51 86.18 15.05
N THR A 342 52.48 85.82 13.79
CA THR A 342 53.51 86.06 12.80
C THR A 342 53.13 87.17 11.78
N LYS A 343 52.01 87.87 12.03
CA LYS A 343 51.51 88.98 11.20
C LYS A 343 51.52 90.35 11.86
N ASP A 344 52.36 90.53 12.81
CA ASP A 344 52.74 91.88 13.28
C ASP A 344 54.23 92.15 13.11
#